data_edb9ead1dafd55c0564751e63b3e10c4
#
_entry.id   edb9ead1dafd55c0564751e63b3e10c4
#
_cell.length_a   1.000
_cell.length_b   1.000
_cell.length_c   1.000
_cell.angle_alpha   90.00
_cell.angle_beta   90.00
_cell.angle_gamma   90.00
#
_symmetry.space_group_name_H-M   'P 1'
#
loop_
_entity.id
_entity.type
_entity.pdbx_description
1 polymer ?
#
loop_
_entity_poly.entity_id
_entity_poly.type
_entity_poly.pdbx_seq_one_letter_code
_entity_poly.pdbx_strand_id
1 'polypeptide(L)'
;MRPLFAYLAFFAAFLAPLTATAGHHEEAVVSGQKPFVLIARLHSLPSKSAEVLRLSKAADIAVKSSEPGMLLHTFDQDPGDPLGFVWTEVYENSAALIFHLENPPLQQYLGEVNPLLDSFTVELYGDVSEEAVNLLRSTGTPTVHYESKFGYIRDLTP
;
A
#
# COMPACT_ATOMS: atom_id res chain seq x y z
N MET A 1 -45.52 51.74 64.50
CA MET A 1 -45.10 50.34 64.50
C MET A 1 -45.52 49.70 63.19
N ARG A 2 -44.61 49.43 62.31
CA ARG A 2 -44.86 48.80 61.03
C ARG A 2 -44.05 47.48 60.96
N PRO A 3 -44.66 46.34 60.62
CA PRO A 3 -43.90 45.10 60.50
C PRO A 3 -43.19 45.01 59.16
N LEU A 4 -41.95 44.54 59.22
CA LEU A 4 -41.07 44.22 58.04
C LEU A 4 -41.56 42.91 57.45
N PHE A 5 -41.88 42.92 56.11
CA PHE A 5 -42.08 41.70 55.31
C PHE A 5 -40.76 41.27 54.73
N ALA A 6 -40.27 40.09 55.11
CA ALA A 6 -39.15 39.47 54.54
C ALA A 6 -39.58 38.69 53.25
N TYR A 7 -39.04 39.08 52.05
CA TYR A 7 -39.21 38.32 50.85
C TYR A 7 -38.17 37.20 50.79
N LEU A 8 -38.62 35.96 50.81
CA LEU A 8 -37.81 34.79 50.55
C LEU A 8 -37.76 34.59 49.06
N ALA A 9 -36.63 34.84 48.43
CA ALA A 9 -36.38 34.54 47.00
C ALA A 9 -35.95 33.07 46.87
N PHE A 10 -36.79 32.27 46.22
CA PHE A 10 -36.47 30.91 45.82
C PHE A 10 -35.62 30.96 44.58
N PHE A 11 -34.32 30.61 44.68
CA PHE A 11 -33.45 30.36 43.52
C PHE A 11 -33.70 28.91 43.08
N ALA A 12 -34.44 28.74 42.01
CA ALA A 12 -34.51 27.45 41.30
C ALA A 12 -33.26 27.29 40.43
N ALA A 13 -32.34 26.45 40.88
CA ALA A 13 -31.18 26.06 40.04
C ALA A 13 -31.65 25.10 38.96
N PHE A 14 -31.66 25.58 37.71
CA PHE A 14 -31.84 24.75 36.52
C PHE A 14 -30.54 23.99 36.27
N LEU A 15 -30.50 22.70 36.62
CA LEU A 15 -29.45 21.78 36.10
C LEU A 15 -29.79 21.44 34.65
N ALA A 16 -29.09 22.03 33.71
CA ALA A 16 -29.11 21.58 32.33
C ALA A 16 -28.26 20.30 32.24
N PRO A 17 -28.77 19.23 31.58
CA PRO A 17 -27.95 18.05 31.32
C PRO A 17 -26.82 18.41 30.33
N LEU A 18 -25.57 18.23 30.74
CA LEU A 18 -24.44 18.17 29.81
C LEU A 18 -24.60 16.93 28.91
N THR A 19 -25.11 17.11 27.71
CA THR A 19 -24.98 16.10 26.69
C THR A 19 -23.50 16.07 26.23
N ALA A 20 -22.76 15.10 26.75
CA ALA A 20 -21.45 14.78 26.22
C ALA A 20 -21.66 14.23 24.78
N THR A 21 -21.45 15.06 23.77
CA THR A 21 -21.26 14.62 22.42
C THR A 21 -19.97 13.81 22.42
N ALA A 22 -20.07 12.49 22.32
CA ALA A 22 -18.96 11.63 21.99
C ALA A 22 -18.51 12.04 20.59
N GLY A 23 -17.51 12.91 20.52
CA GLY A 23 -16.79 13.18 19.29
C GLY A 23 -16.12 11.87 18.88
N HIS A 24 -16.62 11.25 17.83
CA HIS A 24 -15.82 10.28 17.09
C HIS A 24 -14.62 11.06 16.59
N HIS A 25 -13.49 10.94 17.29
CA HIS A 25 -12.19 11.22 16.69
C HIS A 25 -12.04 10.15 15.61
N GLU A 26 -12.42 10.49 14.38
CA GLU A 26 -11.94 9.81 13.21
C GLU A 26 -10.42 10.09 13.19
N GLU A 27 -9.63 9.12 13.70
CA GLU A 27 -8.19 9.18 13.54
C GLU A 27 -7.95 9.33 12.03
N ALA A 28 -7.30 10.42 11.64
CA ALA A 28 -6.88 10.61 10.26
C ALA A 28 -6.02 9.40 9.90
N VAL A 29 -6.58 8.47 9.12
CA VAL A 29 -5.86 7.29 8.64
C VAL A 29 -4.74 7.83 7.75
N VAL A 30 -3.51 7.74 8.22
CA VAL A 30 -2.34 8.10 7.44
C VAL A 30 -2.31 7.17 6.24
N SER A 31 -2.44 7.74 5.03
CA SER A 31 -2.41 6.99 3.78
C SER A 31 -1.14 6.14 3.69
N GLY A 32 -1.27 4.94 3.11
CA GLY A 32 -0.12 4.07 2.86
C GLY A 32 0.34 3.22 4.05
N GLN A 33 -0.45 3.13 5.13
CA GLN A 33 -0.11 2.30 6.31
C GLN A 33 -0.72 0.90 6.27
N LYS A 34 -1.51 0.59 5.25
CA LYS A 34 -2.20 -0.71 5.11
C LYS A 34 -1.54 -1.56 4.05
N PRO A 35 -1.67 -2.90 4.13
CA PRO A 35 -1.25 -3.78 3.05
C PRO A 35 -1.96 -3.43 1.74
N PHE A 36 -1.24 -3.58 0.64
CA PHE A 36 -1.75 -3.36 -0.71
C PHE A 36 -1.09 -4.33 -1.70
N VAL A 37 -1.66 -4.41 -2.91
CA VAL A 37 -1.19 -5.30 -3.97
C VAL A 37 -0.49 -4.50 -5.06
N LEU A 38 0.62 -5.02 -5.55
CA LEU A 38 1.27 -4.60 -6.78
C LEU A 38 1.25 -5.76 -7.78
N ILE A 39 0.89 -5.47 -9.02
CA ILE A 39 1.00 -6.39 -10.15
C ILE A 39 1.98 -5.79 -11.16
N ALA A 40 3.11 -6.47 -11.38
CA ALA A 40 4.04 -6.09 -12.42
C ALA A 40 3.95 -7.09 -13.58
N ARG A 41 3.63 -6.58 -14.78
CA ARG A 41 3.51 -7.41 -15.98
C ARG A 41 4.73 -7.21 -16.86
N LEU A 42 5.36 -8.32 -17.22
CA LEU A 42 6.56 -8.37 -18.05
C LEU A 42 6.24 -9.17 -19.32
N HIS A 43 6.72 -8.69 -20.45
CA HIS A 43 6.72 -9.48 -21.68
C HIS A 43 8.15 -9.60 -22.20
N SER A 44 8.65 -10.82 -22.32
CA SER A 44 10.02 -11.08 -22.74
C SER A 44 10.17 -10.98 -24.25
N LEU A 45 11.33 -10.52 -24.69
CA LEU A 45 11.72 -10.65 -26.09
C LEU A 45 11.74 -12.14 -26.50
N PRO A 46 11.47 -12.46 -27.79
CA PRO A 46 11.58 -13.82 -28.29
C PRO A 46 12.93 -14.46 -27.92
N SER A 47 12.91 -15.70 -27.48
CA SER A 47 14.07 -16.50 -27.01
C SER A 47 14.72 -16.03 -25.69
N LYS A 48 14.16 -15.03 -24.97
CA LYS A 48 14.71 -14.51 -23.71
C LYS A 48 14.00 -15.02 -22.46
N SER A 49 12.85 -15.69 -22.58
CA SER A 49 12.03 -16.16 -21.44
C SER A 49 12.81 -17.00 -20.42
N ALA A 50 13.70 -17.89 -20.87
CA ALA A 50 14.50 -18.71 -19.96
C ALA A 50 15.46 -17.86 -19.10
N GLU A 51 16.02 -16.80 -19.68
CA GLU A 51 16.92 -15.88 -18.97
C GLU A 51 16.13 -14.98 -18.03
N VAL A 52 14.96 -14.47 -18.46
CA VAL A 52 14.02 -13.73 -17.59
C VAL A 52 13.66 -14.58 -16.37
N LEU A 53 13.26 -15.85 -16.58
CA LEU A 53 12.95 -16.78 -15.48
C LEU A 53 14.12 -16.98 -14.50
N ARG A 54 15.34 -17.15 -15.04
CA ARG A 54 16.54 -17.32 -14.22
C ARG A 54 16.82 -16.09 -13.35
N LEU A 55 16.75 -14.89 -13.93
CA LEU A 55 16.95 -13.63 -13.22
C LEU A 55 15.86 -13.39 -12.17
N SER A 56 14.60 -13.61 -12.54
CA SER A 56 13.46 -13.46 -11.64
C SER A 56 13.55 -14.38 -10.43
N LYS A 57 13.98 -15.64 -10.62
CA LYS A 57 14.21 -16.57 -9.52
C LYS A 57 15.30 -16.10 -8.57
N ALA A 58 16.39 -15.52 -9.10
CA ALA A 58 17.46 -14.97 -8.26
C ALA A 58 16.97 -13.74 -7.46
N ALA A 59 16.18 -12.87 -8.10
CA ALA A 59 15.57 -11.71 -7.45
C ALA A 59 14.61 -12.13 -6.32
N ASP A 60 13.74 -13.13 -6.56
CA ASP A 60 12.83 -13.66 -5.53
C ASP A 60 13.57 -14.13 -4.28
N ILE A 61 14.67 -14.88 -4.45
CA ILE A 61 15.50 -15.35 -3.33
C ILE A 61 16.10 -14.16 -2.57
N ALA A 62 16.57 -13.13 -3.25
CA ALA A 62 17.17 -11.96 -2.64
C ALA A 62 16.12 -11.12 -1.88
N VAL A 63 14.97 -10.85 -2.49
CA VAL A 63 13.83 -10.15 -1.87
C VAL A 63 13.38 -10.87 -0.60
N LYS A 64 13.14 -12.19 -0.69
CA LYS A 64 12.73 -12.99 0.47
C LYS A 64 13.69 -12.87 1.67
N SER A 65 14.98 -12.72 1.41
CA SER A 65 16.01 -12.66 2.47
C SER A 65 16.20 -11.26 3.05
N SER A 66 15.83 -10.20 2.33
CA SER A 66 16.17 -8.82 2.69
C SER A 66 14.97 -7.92 2.95
N GLU A 67 13.75 -8.34 2.60
CA GLU A 67 12.55 -7.49 2.60
C GLU A 67 11.42 -8.09 3.45
N PRO A 68 11.46 -7.96 4.78
CA PRO A 68 10.43 -8.53 5.66
C PRO A 68 9.05 -7.89 5.45
N GLY A 69 8.97 -6.67 4.91
CA GLY A 69 7.70 -6.00 4.58
C GLY A 69 7.06 -6.45 3.26
N MET A 70 7.71 -7.35 2.51
CA MET A 70 7.13 -8.06 1.36
C MET A 70 6.40 -9.30 1.88
N LEU A 71 5.06 -9.27 1.91
CA LEU A 71 4.23 -10.33 2.50
C LEU A 71 3.94 -11.46 1.51
N LEU A 72 3.93 -11.16 0.22
CA LEU A 72 3.78 -12.13 -0.87
C LEU A 72 4.60 -11.66 -2.05
N HIS A 73 5.29 -12.58 -2.70
CA HIS A 73 6.08 -12.33 -3.90
C HIS A 73 6.08 -13.59 -4.76
N THR A 74 5.27 -13.62 -5.83
CA THR A 74 5.16 -14.76 -6.74
C THR A 74 5.41 -14.33 -8.17
N PHE A 75 6.07 -15.19 -8.93
CA PHE A 75 6.34 -15.00 -10.36
C PHE A 75 5.60 -16.04 -11.17
N ASP A 76 4.59 -15.60 -11.89
CA ASP A 76 3.67 -16.47 -12.60
C ASP A 76 3.80 -16.28 -14.12
N GLN A 77 3.56 -17.35 -14.87
CA GLN A 77 3.54 -17.29 -16.33
C GLN A 77 2.12 -17.06 -16.83
N ASP A 78 1.95 -16.19 -17.83
CA ASP A 78 0.66 -16.05 -18.50
C ASP A 78 0.32 -17.36 -19.25
N PRO A 79 -0.82 -18.02 -18.94
CA PRO A 79 -1.19 -19.26 -19.59
C PRO A 79 -1.56 -19.09 -21.07
N GLY A 80 -1.86 -17.88 -21.52
CA GLY A 80 -2.19 -17.53 -22.90
C GLY A 80 -1.00 -17.04 -23.72
N ASP A 81 0.12 -16.73 -23.05
CA ASP A 81 1.28 -16.13 -23.69
C ASP A 81 2.60 -16.66 -23.10
N PRO A 82 3.37 -17.50 -23.82
CA PRO A 82 4.61 -18.07 -23.31
C PRO A 82 5.74 -17.03 -23.09
N LEU A 83 5.58 -15.79 -23.55
CA LEU A 83 6.51 -14.68 -23.34
C LEU A 83 6.06 -13.76 -22.20
N GLY A 84 4.81 -13.88 -21.73
CA GLY A 84 4.20 -13.09 -20.69
C GLY A 84 4.46 -13.64 -19.29
N PHE A 85 4.83 -12.76 -18.36
CA PHE A 85 5.05 -13.07 -16.94
C PHE A 85 4.43 -12.00 -16.05
N VAL A 86 4.10 -12.39 -14.83
CA VAL A 86 3.47 -11.51 -13.84
C VAL A 86 4.15 -11.71 -12.49
N TRP A 87 4.65 -10.63 -11.89
CA TRP A 87 4.88 -10.55 -10.48
C TRP A 87 3.58 -10.18 -9.78
N THR A 88 3.20 -10.96 -8.78
CA THR A 88 2.15 -10.60 -7.83
C THR A 88 2.81 -10.36 -6.48
N GLU A 89 2.66 -9.16 -5.96
CA GLU A 89 3.34 -8.69 -4.77
C GLU A 89 2.34 -8.12 -3.78
N VAL A 90 2.52 -8.42 -2.49
CA VAL A 90 1.76 -7.81 -1.41
C VAL A 90 2.75 -7.15 -0.46
N TYR A 91 2.60 -5.87 -0.26
CA TYR A 91 3.40 -5.07 0.66
C TYR A 91 2.63 -4.83 1.96
N GLU A 92 3.33 -4.83 3.07
CA GLU A 92 2.76 -4.50 4.38
C GLU A 92 2.25 -3.06 4.44
N ASN A 93 2.96 -2.14 3.79
CA ASN A 93 2.66 -0.71 3.73
C ASN A 93 3.50 -0.03 2.64
N SER A 94 3.28 1.27 2.43
CA SER A 94 4.01 2.04 1.41
C SER A 94 5.50 2.18 1.68
N ALA A 95 5.93 2.17 2.94
CA ALA A 95 7.36 2.21 3.28
C ALA A 95 8.08 0.93 2.82
N ALA A 96 7.40 -0.23 2.85
CA ALA A 96 7.96 -1.47 2.32
C ALA A 96 8.16 -1.41 0.79
N LEU A 97 7.25 -0.77 0.03
CA LEU A 97 7.45 -0.54 -1.40
C LEU A 97 8.60 0.42 -1.67
N ILE A 98 8.72 1.52 -0.91
CA ILE A 98 9.85 2.46 -1.05
C ILE A 98 11.16 1.72 -0.81
N PHE A 99 11.22 0.91 0.27
CA PHE A 99 12.40 0.09 0.57
C PHE A 99 12.75 -0.86 -0.59
N HIS A 100 11.74 -1.55 -1.16
CA HIS A 100 11.90 -2.44 -2.29
C HIS A 100 12.50 -1.70 -3.50
N LEU A 101 11.94 -0.55 -3.86
CA LEU A 101 12.41 0.26 -4.99
C LEU A 101 13.85 0.76 -4.82
N GLU A 102 14.32 0.95 -3.59
CA GLU A 102 15.67 1.40 -3.27
C GLU A 102 16.65 0.23 -3.01
N ASN A 103 16.14 -0.99 -2.88
CA ASN A 103 16.95 -2.15 -2.53
C ASN A 103 17.92 -2.53 -3.66
N PRO A 104 19.23 -2.64 -3.39
CA PRO A 104 20.22 -2.99 -4.42
C PRO A 104 19.93 -4.26 -5.22
N PRO A 105 19.45 -5.38 -4.63
CA PRO A 105 19.04 -6.56 -5.39
C PRO A 105 18.00 -6.29 -6.47
N LEU A 106 16.97 -5.45 -6.17
CA LEU A 106 15.98 -5.07 -7.18
C LEU A 106 16.62 -4.23 -8.29
N GLN A 107 17.43 -3.24 -7.92
CA GLN A 107 18.10 -2.37 -8.89
C GLN A 107 18.99 -3.17 -9.84
N GLN A 108 19.71 -4.17 -9.32
CA GLN A 108 20.49 -5.11 -10.15
C GLN A 108 19.57 -5.91 -11.07
N TYR A 109 18.51 -6.50 -10.54
CA TYR A 109 17.53 -7.26 -11.33
C TYR A 109 16.95 -6.43 -12.47
N LEU A 110 16.48 -5.21 -12.19
CA LEU A 110 15.93 -4.33 -13.22
C LEU A 110 16.95 -3.97 -14.30
N GLY A 111 18.19 -3.72 -13.89
CA GLY A 111 19.28 -3.46 -14.85
C GLY A 111 19.58 -4.63 -15.78
N GLU A 112 19.45 -5.87 -15.28
CA GLU A 112 19.73 -7.09 -16.05
C GLU A 112 18.50 -7.55 -16.85
N VAL A 113 17.27 -7.41 -16.33
CA VAL A 113 16.05 -7.93 -16.96
C VAL A 113 15.49 -6.98 -18.02
N ASN A 114 15.51 -5.66 -17.81
CA ASN A 114 14.91 -4.69 -18.74
C ASN A 114 15.39 -4.83 -20.20
N PRO A 115 16.67 -5.09 -20.49
CA PRO A 115 17.13 -5.33 -21.87
C PRO A 115 16.56 -6.60 -22.52
N LEU A 116 15.95 -7.49 -21.75
CA LEU A 116 15.35 -8.74 -22.19
C LEU A 116 13.84 -8.65 -22.41
N LEU A 117 13.24 -7.48 -22.13
CA LEU A 117 11.82 -7.25 -22.20
C LEU A 117 11.48 -6.30 -23.36
N ASP A 118 10.30 -6.47 -23.95
CA ASP A 118 9.69 -5.49 -24.85
C ASP A 118 8.57 -4.69 -24.17
N SER A 119 8.05 -5.16 -23.02
CA SER A 119 7.18 -4.38 -22.17
C SER A 119 7.36 -4.71 -20.68
N PHE A 120 7.16 -3.68 -19.85
CA PHE A 120 7.12 -3.77 -18.40
C PHE A 120 6.15 -2.71 -17.87
N THR A 121 5.10 -3.12 -17.18
CA THR A 121 4.07 -2.23 -16.63
C THR A 121 3.73 -2.60 -15.20
N VAL A 122 3.30 -1.62 -14.40
CA VAL A 122 2.93 -1.83 -12.99
C VAL A 122 1.54 -1.29 -12.70
N GLU A 123 0.78 -2.07 -11.96
CA GLU A 123 -0.53 -1.71 -11.42
C GLU A 123 -0.47 -1.79 -9.88
N LEU A 124 -0.89 -0.71 -9.21
CA LEU A 124 -1.03 -0.64 -7.76
C LEU A 124 -2.50 -0.69 -7.38
N TYR A 125 -2.86 -1.51 -6.40
CA TYR A 125 -4.24 -1.68 -5.92
C TYR A 125 -4.29 -1.48 -4.40
N GLY A 126 -4.89 -0.40 -3.94
CA GLY A 126 -5.01 -0.15 -2.50
C GLY A 126 -4.76 1.30 -2.11
N ASP A 127 -4.55 1.50 -0.82
CA ASP A 127 -4.19 2.79 -0.22
C ASP A 127 -2.66 2.93 -0.19
N VAL A 128 -2.09 3.45 -1.29
CA VAL A 128 -0.65 3.66 -1.46
C VAL A 128 -0.33 5.14 -1.33
N SER A 129 0.71 5.49 -0.58
CA SER A 129 1.11 6.89 -0.40
C SER A 129 1.53 7.53 -1.73
N GLU A 130 1.27 8.83 -1.87
CA GLU A 130 1.71 9.60 -3.04
C GLU A 130 3.23 9.53 -3.25
N GLU A 131 3.99 9.49 -2.15
CA GLU A 131 5.45 9.35 -2.19
C GLU A 131 5.86 8.06 -2.90
N ALA A 132 5.32 6.90 -2.50
CA ALA A 132 5.63 5.62 -3.09
C ALA A 132 5.20 5.55 -4.58
N VAL A 133 3.99 6.06 -4.90
CA VAL A 133 3.50 6.14 -6.28
C VAL A 133 4.40 7.01 -7.15
N ASN A 134 4.82 8.17 -6.65
CA ASN A 134 5.67 9.09 -7.38
C ASN A 134 7.10 8.53 -7.55
N LEU A 135 7.63 7.87 -6.52
CA LEU A 135 8.93 7.19 -6.61
C LEU A 135 8.90 6.12 -7.72
N LEU A 136 7.87 5.26 -7.73
CA LEU A 136 7.72 4.25 -8.76
C LEU A 136 7.60 4.87 -10.17
N ARG A 137 6.79 5.91 -10.33
CA ARG A 137 6.66 6.63 -11.61
C ARG A 137 7.97 7.27 -12.06
N SER A 138 8.80 7.71 -11.13
CA SER A 138 10.10 8.33 -11.44
C SER A 138 11.09 7.36 -12.09
N THR A 139 10.89 6.05 -11.96
CA THR A 139 11.68 5.02 -12.65
C THR A 139 11.43 4.99 -14.17
N GLY A 140 10.39 5.68 -14.65
CA GLY A 140 9.95 5.64 -16.05
C GLY A 140 9.05 4.44 -16.38
N THR A 141 8.77 3.55 -15.42
CA THR A 141 7.87 2.41 -15.61
C THR A 141 6.41 2.89 -15.72
N PRO A 142 5.67 2.54 -16.80
CA PRO A 142 4.24 2.83 -16.90
C PRO A 142 3.48 2.27 -15.69
N THR A 143 2.87 3.17 -14.91
CA THR A 143 2.26 2.83 -13.61
C THR A 143 0.84 3.35 -13.53
N VAL A 144 -0.10 2.48 -13.18
CA VAL A 144 -1.49 2.81 -12.86
C VAL A 144 -1.75 2.55 -11.38
N HIS A 145 -2.36 3.51 -10.68
CA HIS A 145 -2.78 3.35 -9.29
C HIS A 145 -4.30 3.33 -9.19
N TYR A 146 -4.83 2.21 -8.71
CA TYR A 146 -6.25 1.99 -8.43
C TYR A 146 -6.50 2.15 -6.92
N GLU A 147 -6.90 3.35 -6.51
CA GLU A 147 -7.25 3.63 -5.13
C GLU A 147 -8.47 2.82 -4.67
N SER A 148 -8.38 2.18 -3.52
CA SER A 148 -9.51 1.48 -2.93
C SER A 148 -10.62 2.44 -2.53
N LYS A 149 -11.83 2.20 -3.00
CA LYS A 149 -13.02 2.97 -2.62
C LYS A 149 -13.77 2.34 -1.45
N PHE A 150 -13.72 1.01 -1.32
CA PHE A 150 -14.24 0.23 -0.20
C PHE A 150 -13.62 -1.16 -0.19
N GLY A 151 -13.71 -1.83 0.95
CA GLY A 151 -13.16 -3.17 1.12
C GLY A 151 -12.62 -3.36 2.54
N TYR A 152 -12.03 -4.49 2.78
CA TYR A 152 -11.33 -4.78 4.04
C TYR A 152 -10.06 -5.59 3.77
N ILE A 153 -9.10 -5.46 4.64
CA ILE A 153 -7.90 -6.28 4.68
C ILE A 153 -7.90 -6.97 6.04
N ARG A 154 -7.73 -8.28 6.04
CA ARG A 154 -7.51 -9.04 7.28
C ARG A 154 -6.04 -8.94 7.66
N ASP A 155 -5.77 -9.21 8.93
CA ASP A 155 -4.38 -9.37 9.37
C ASP A 155 -3.73 -10.52 8.58
N LEU A 156 -2.65 -10.20 7.86
CA LEU A 156 -1.89 -11.14 7.05
C LEU A 156 -0.68 -11.70 7.82
N THR A 157 -0.41 -11.19 9.02
CA THR A 157 0.61 -11.74 9.91
C THR A 157 0.07 -12.97 10.63
N PRO A 158 0.82 -14.08 10.67
CA PRO A 158 0.42 -15.30 11.38
C PRO A 158 0.39 -15.14 12.89
#